data_9b3460c773fc1d8ae47c12f6797556f5
#
_entry.id   9b3460c773fc1d8ae47c12f6797556f5
#
_cell.length_a   1.000
_cell.length_b   1.000
_cell.length_c   1.000
_cell.angle_alpha   90.00
_cell.angle_beta   90.00
_cell.angle_gamma   90.00
#
_symmetry.space_group_name_H-M   'P 1'
#
loop_
_entity.id
_entity.type
_entity.pdbx_description
1 polymer ?
#
loop_
_entity_poly.entity_id
_entity_poly.type
_entity_poly.pdbx_seq_one_letter_code
_entity_poly.pdbx_strand_id
1 'polypeptide(L)'
;MATSSSPAARRTRASESFGCAAQCIGKVEAGMSLFAVTRGQWSMIDAVLHVLDQVGPAKLSLWTWTVAEYEVQVLTRLREDRRVTGGRLVIDAGARNKNAGIIAEWKSSFGDGSVRYVTNHSKIARIESASGLKFLLRGSMNLNFNPRFEQFDITEGGPDFDLVEEIEDELPLLGDNCTGKQVWAASRVGEAFEPEQLALFSGMKVWAK
;
A
#
# COMPACT_ATOMS: atom_id res chain seq x y z
N MET A 1 -12.59 27.20 30.05
CA MET A 1 -11.48 26.29 30.32
C MET A 1 -11.63 25.09 29.42
N ALA A 2 -10.82 24.98 28.37
CA ALA A 2 -10.83 23.84 27.48
C ALA A 2 -9.87 22.80 28.06
N THR A 3 -10.39 21.67 28.51
CA THR A 3 -9.59 20.53 28.92
C THR A 3 -9.10 19.83 27.65
N SER A 4 -7.83 20.04 27.29
CA SER A 4 -7.17 19.24 26.27
C SER A 4 -6.92 17.85 26.83
N SER A 5 -7.76 16.89 26.47
CA SER A 5 -7.45 15.50 26.70
C SER A 5 -6.31 15.11 25.75
N SER A 6 -5.14 14.83 26.26
CA SER A 6 -4.09 14.19 25.47
C SER A 6 -4.65 12.88 24.90
N PRO A 7 -4.46 12.60 23.60
CA PRO A 7 -4.88 11.31 23.05
C PRO A 7 -4.21 10.19 23.84
N ALA A 8 -5.01 9.20 24.24
CA ALA A 8 -4.50 8.03 24.95
C ALA A 8 -3.36 7.42 24.12
N ALA A 9 -2.21 7.17 24.77
CA ALA A 9 -1.06 6.60 24.09
C ALA A 9 -1.46 5.27 23.43
N ARG A 10 -1.34 5.22 22.10
CA ARG A 10 -1.65 4.01 21.31
C ARG A 10 -0.67 2.91 21.74
N ARG A 11 -1.18 1.80 22.28
CA ARG A 11 -0.36 0.64 22.60
C ARG A 11 -0.25 -0.25 21.40
N THR A 12 0.96 -0.39 20.86
CA THR A 12 1.24 -1.32 19.77
C THR A 12 1.31 -2.74 20.32
N ARG A 13 0.49 -3.62 19.74
CA ARG A 13 0.61 -5.06 19.98
C ARG A 13 1.67 -5.63 19.06
N ALA A 14 2.60 -6.42 19.57
CA ALA A 14 3.54 -7.20 18.79
C ALA A 14 3.04 -8.63 18.63
N SER A 15 3.21 -9.22 17.45
CA SER A 15 2.79 -10.59 17.17
C SER A 15 3.78 -11.27 16.23
N GLU A 16 3.99 -12.56 16.47
CA GLU A 16 4.66 -13.48 15.56
C GLU A 16 3.71 -14.65 15.29
N SER A 17 3.58 -15.04 14.05
CA SER A 17 2.72 -16.16 13.70
C SER A 17 3.38 -17.06 12.65
N PHE A 18 3.24 -18.35 12.88
CA PHE A 18 3.62 -19.42 11.96
C PHE A 18 2.44 -19.96 11.14
N GLY A 19 1.25 -19.43 11.31
CA GLY A 19 0.04 -19.99 10.74
C GLY A 19 -0.50 -19.17 9.58
N CYS A 20 -1.39 -18.23 9.88
CA CYS A 20 -2.09 -17.42 8.89
C CYS A 20 -2.27 -15.98 9.38
N ALA A 21 -2.65 -15.09 8.46
CA ALA A 21 -2.92 -13.68 8.77
C ALA A 21 -3.95 -13.53 9.91
N ALA A 22 -5.01 -14.33 9.89
CA ALA A 22 -6.07 -14.29 10.90
C ALA A 22 -5.56 -14.56 12.33
N GLN A 23 -4.65 -15.51 12.50
CA GLN A 23 -4.05 -15.80 13.80
C GLN A 23 -3.11 -14.70 14.27
N CYS A 24 -2.36 -14.12 13.34
CA CYS A 24 -1.41 -13.06 13.64
C CYS A 24 -2.10 -11.73 13.96
N ILE A 25 -3.05 -11.31 13.12
CA ILE A 25 -3.75 -10.04 13.23
C ILE A 25 -4.83 -10.11 14.30
N GLY A 26 -5.60 -11.22 14.35
CA GLY A 26 -6.72 -11.39 15.26
C GLY A 26 -7.87 -10.45 14.96
N LYS A 27 -8.53 -9.94 16.02
CA LYS A 27 -9.65 -9.01 15.87
C LYS A 27 -9.18 -7.65 15.37
N VAL A 28 -9.90 -7.12 14.39
CA VAL A 28 -9.71 -5.81 13.80
C VAL A 28 -10.70 -4.83 14.43
N GLU A 29 -10.21 -3.72 15.00
CA GLU A 29 -11.04 -2.78 15.75
C GLU A 29 -10.49 -1.34 15.70
N ALA A 30 -11.33 -0.38 16.08
CA ALA A 30 -10.95 1.03 16.16
C ALA A 30 -9.77 1.24 17.12
N GLY A 31 -8.83 2.11 16.73
CA GLY A 31 -7.62 2.41 17.50
C GLY A 31 -6.56 1.31 17.50
N MET A 32 -6.75 0.27 16.69
CA MET A 32 -5.79 -0.84 16.58
C MET A 32 -4.42 -0.34 16.14
N SER A 33 -3.37 -0.90 16.77
CA SER A 33 -1.99 -0.79 16.34
C SER A 33 -1.29 -2.12 16.56
N LEU A 34 -0.78 -2.73 15.49
CA LEU A 34 -0.11 -4.02 15.51
C LEU A 34 1.20 -3.91 14.73
N PHE A 35 2.27 -4.43 15.29
CA PHE A 35 3.49 -4.81 14.58
C PHE A 35 3.58 -6.33 14.51
N ALA A 36 3.87 -6.88 13.34
CA ALA A 36 3.99 -8.32 13.15
C ALA A 36 5.18 -8.70 12.28
N VAL A 37 5.71 -9.89 12.55
CA VAL A 37 6.71 -10.55 11.72
C VAL A 37 6.14 -11.87 11.24
N THR A 38 6.21 -12.12 9.92
CA THR A 38 5.82 -13.39 9.32
C THR A 38 7.04 -14.22 9.01
N ARG A 39 6.85 -15.54 8.91
CA ARG A 39 7.87 -16.44 8.43
C ARG A 39 7.59 -16.93 7.00
N GLY A 40 6.97 -16.07 6.19
CA GLY A 40 6.66 -16.37 4.79
C GLY A 40 5.47 -17.31 4.59
N GLN A 41 4.59 -17.45 5.59
CA GLN A 41 3.42 -18.32 5.50
C GLN A 41 2.17 -17.61 5.00
N TRP A 42 2.18 -16.29 4.97
CA TRP A 42 1.11 -15.46 4.45
C TRP A 42 1.68 -14.13 3.93
N SER A 43 0.92 -13.47 3.09
CA SER A 43 1.32 -12.29 2.32
C SER A 43 0.46 -11.06 2.61
N MET A 44 0.75 -9.94 1.97
CA MET A 44 -0.06 -8.72 2.11
C MET A 44 -1.52 -8.97 1.73
N ILE A 45 -1.79 -9.75 0.67
CA ILE A 45 -3.17 -10.02 0.27
C ILE A 45 -3.94 -10.78 1.37
N ASP A 46 -3.30 -11.71 2.07
CA ASP A 46 -3.94 -12.44 3.17
C ASP A 46 -4.30 -11.49 4.33
N ALA A 47 -3.45 -10.52 4.62
CA ALA A 47 -3.75 -9.48 5.61
C ALA A 47 -4.93 -8.60 5.17
N VAL A 48 -4.94 -8.16 3.92
CA VAL A 48 -6.04 -7.37 3.32
C VAL A 48 -7.36 -8.15 3.39
N LEU A 49 -7.35 -9.43 2.98
CA LEU A 49 -8.53 -10.30 3.04
C LEU A 49 -9.07 -10.43 4.46
N HIS A 50 -8.19 -10.65 5.43
CA HIS A 50 -8.58 -10.78 6.83
C HIS A 50 -9.22 -9.49 7.38
N VAL A 51 -8.69 -8.32 7.02
CA VAL A 51 -9.32 -7.04 7.39
C VAL A 51 -10.68 -6.89 6.73
N LEU A 52 -10.79 -7.14 5.40
CA LEU A 52 -12.05 -7.05 4.67
C LEU A 52 -13.12 -8.00 5.21
N ASP A 53 -12.76 -9.19 5.66
CA ASP A 53 -13.71 -10.15 6.25
C ASP A 53 -14.37 -9.59 7.52
N GLN A 54 -13.69 -8.73 8.25
CA GLN A 54 -14.18 -8.19 9.51
C GLN A 54 -14.87 -6.82 9.36
N VAL A 55 -14.42 -5.99 8.41
CA VAL A 55 -14.94 -4.62 8.28
C VAL A 55 -15.99 -4.44 7.19
N GLY A 56 -16.20 -5.48 6.37
CA GLY A 56 -17.16 -5.47 5.25
C GLY A 56 -16.64 -4.70 4.03
N PRO A 57 -17.56 -4.23 3.17
CA PRO A 57 -17.19 -3.57 1.92
C PRO A 57 -16.29 -2.35 2.15
N ALA A 58 -15.22 -2.24 1.34
CA ALA A 58 -14.24 -1.17 1.50
C ALA A 58 -13.68 -0.69 0.15
N LYS A 59 -13.14 0.53 0.16
CA LYS A 59 -12.20 1.00 -0.88
C LYS A 59 -10.80 0.57 -0.52
N LEU A 60 -10.00 0.20 -1.53
CA LEU A 60 -8.61 -0.20 -1.36
C LEU A 60 -7.68 0.72 -2.14
N SER A 61 -6.52 1.01 -1.57
CA SER A 61 -5.37 1.51 -2.31
C SER A 61 -4.16 0.66 -1.95
N LEU A 62 -3.45 0.18 -2.97
CA LEU A 62 -2.35 -0.77 -2.83
C LEU A 62 -1.09 -0.21 -3.48
N TRP A 63 -0.04 -0.06 -2.68
CA TRP A 63 1.27 0.38 -3.14
C TRP A 63 2.21 -0.81 -3.15
N THR A 64 2.85 -1.07 -4.28
CA THR A 64 3.75 -2.21 -4.42
C THR A 64 4.82 -1.94 -5.46
N TRP A 65 5.99 -2.56 -5.30
CA TRP A 65 7.00 -2.57 -6.34
C TRP A 65 6.62 -3.52 -7.48
N THR A 66 6.01 -4.65 -7.17
CA THR A 66 5.57 -5.66 -8.13
C THR A 66 4.27 -6.33 -7.67
N VAL A 67 3.55 -6.91 -8.60
CA VAL A 67 2.27 -7.59 -8.38
C VAL A 67 2.29 -8.93 -9.10
N ALA A 68 1.60 -9.92 -8.54
CA ALA A 68 1.39 -11.19 -9.20
C ALA A 68 -0.08 -11.38 -9.64
N GLU A 69 -0.29 -12.29 -10.58
CA GLU A 69 -1.59 -12.55 -11.21
C GLU A 69 -2.64 -13.01 -10.20
N TYR A 70 -2.26 -13.91 -9.30
CA TYR A 70 -3.16 -14.45 -8.29
C TYR A 70 -3.79 -13.34 -7.42
N GLU A 71 -2.99 -12.40 -6.94
CA GLU A 71 -3.46 -11.31 -6.09
C GLU A 71 -4.45 -10.39 -6.82
N VAL A 72 -4.20 -10.11 -8.10
CA VAL A 72 -5.13 -9.31 -8.91
C VAL A 72 -6.41 -10.06 -9.18
N GLN A 73 -6.35 -11.35 -9.50
CA GLN A 73 -7.55 -12.18 -9.70
C GLN A 73 -8.41 -12.25 -8.44
N VAL A 74 -7.80 -12.38 -7.25
CA VAL A 74 -8.52 -12.35 -5.98
C VAL A 74 -9.23 -11.02 -5.79
N LEU A 75 -8.54 -9.89 -6.02
CA LEU A 75 -9.12 -8.55 -5.86
C LEU A 75 -10.21 -8.25 -6.90
N THR A 76 -10.05 -8.72 -8.13
CA THR A 76 -11.08 -8.64 -9.19
C THR A 76 -12.35 -9.37 -8.76
N ARG A 77 -12.23 -10.60 -8.25
CA ARG A 77 -13.37 -11.35 -7.73
C ARG A 77 -14.05 -10.64 -6.55
N LEU A 78 -13.27 -10.09 -5.63
CA LEU A 78 -13.84 -9.29 -4.53
C LEU A 78 -14.55 -8.03 -5.02
N ARG A 79 -14.12 -7.46 -6.14
CA ARG A 79 -14.80 -6.34 -6.81
C ARG A 79 -16.16 -6.79 -7.39
N GLU A 80 -16.20 -7.93 -8.06
CA GLU A 80 -17.44 -8.54 -8.60
C GLU A 80 -18.44 -8.84 -7.48
N ASP A 81 -17.96 -9.36 -6.34
CA ASP A 81 -18.74 -9.66 -5.14
C ASP A 81 -19.11 -8.40 -4.32
N ARG A 82 -18.74 -7.21 -4.79
CA ARG A 82 -18.98 -5.92 -4.11
C ARG A 82 -18.35 -5.79 -2.72
N ARG A 83 -17.41 -6.64 -2.40
CA ARG A 83 -16.61 -6.54 -1.16
C ARG A 83 -15.53 -5.46 -1.28
N VAL A 84 -15.04 -5.21 -2.47
CA VAL A 84 -14.19 -4.06 -2.81
C VAL A 84 -15.01 -3.10 -3.65
N THR A 85 -15.27 -1.90 -3.14
CA THR A 85 -16.12 -0.90 -3.78
C THR A 85 -15.35 0.06 -4.69
N GLY A 86 -14.03 0.14 -4.55
CA GLY A 86 -13.10 0.89 -5.39
C GLY A 86 -11.68 0.41 -5.18
N GLY A 87 -10.82 0.57 -6.19
CA GLY A 87 -9.42 0.16 -6.13
C GLY A 87 -8.48 1.18 -6.75
N ARG A 88 -7.34 1.43 -6.09
CA ARG A 88 -6.20 2.18 -6.64
C ARG A 88 -4.95 1.31 -6.52
N LEU A 89 -4.15 1.26 -7.57
CA LEU A 89 -2.86 0.59 -7.62
C LEU A 89 -1.77 1.61 -7.87
N VAL A 90 -0.88 1.79 -6.92
CA VAL A 90 0.34 2.61 -7.05
C VAL A 90 1.51 1.66 -7.23
N ILE A 91 2.03 1.57 -8.45
CA ILE A 91 3.01 0.56 -8.83
C ILE A 91 4.29 1.19 -9.38
N ASP A 92 5.41 0.53 -9.13
CA ASP A 92 6.68 0.93 -9.75
C ASP A 92 6.62 0.81 -11.27
N ALA A 93 6.99 1.90 -11.94
CA ALA A 93 6.95 1.95 -13.40
C ALA A 93 7.91 0.94 -14.08
N GLY A 94 8.97 0.52 -13.40
CA GLY A 94 9.86 -0.53 -13.89
C GLY A 94 9.20 -1.90 -13.98
N ALA A 95 8.16 -2.14 -13.17
CA ALA A 95 7.38 -3.37 -13.22
C ALA A 95 6.32 -3.39 -14.33
N ARG A 96 5.98 -2.23 -14.93
CA ARG A 96 4.90 -2.08 -15.90
C ARG A 96 4.95 -3.08 -17.06
N ASN A 97 6.08 -3.16 -17.75
CA ASN A 97 6.20 -4.01 -18.93
C ASN A 97 6.15 -5.50 -18.59
N LYS A 98 6.69 -5.88 -17.43
CA LYS A 98 6.67 -7.28 -16.96
C LYS A 98 5.28 -7.73 -16.54
N ASN A 99 4.44 -6.80 -16.09
CA ASN A 99 3.13 -7.05 -15.54
C ASN A 99 2.00 -6.46 -16.41
N ALA A 100 2.24 -6.19 -17.70
CA ALA A 100 1.27 -5.48 -18.55
C ALA A 100 -0.10 -6.16 -18.60
N GLY A 101 -0.16 -7.49 -18.71
CA GLY A 101 -1.41 -8.26 -18.70
C GLY A 101 -2.14 -8.16 -17.37
N ILE A 102 -1.43 -8.26 -16.27
CA ILE A 102 -1.97 -8.17 -14.90
C ILE A 102 -2.52 -6.76 -14.64
N ILE A 103 -1.80 -5.73 -15.10
CA ILE A 103 -2.24 -4.33 -14.98
C ILE A 103 -3.48 -4.06 -15.84
N ALA A 104 -3.55 -4.67 -17.03
CA ALA A 104 -4.74 -4.58 -17.88
C ALA A 104 -5.97 -5.22 -17.23
N GLU A 105 -5.81 -6.37 -16.57
CA GLU A 105 -6.86 -7.03 -15.79
C GLU A 105 -7.33 -6.15 -14.62
N TRP A 106 -6.39 -5.56 -13.88
CA TRP A 106 -6.70 -4.58 -12.84
C TRP A 106 -7.55 -3.43 -13.39
N LYS A 107 -7.12 -2.81 -14.49
CA LYS A 107 -7.84 -1.70 -15.13
C LYS A 107 -9.23 -2.08 -15.61
N SER A 108 -9.40 -3.29 -16.13
CA SER A 108 -10.70 -3.82 -16.52
C SER A 108 -11.69 -3.86 -15.36
N SER A 109 -11.23 -4.16 -14.16
CA SER A 109 -12.05 -4.28 -12.96
C SER A 109 -12.27 -2.97 -12.22
N PHE A 110 -11.26 -2.10 -12.18
CA PHE A 110 -11.25 -0.88 -11.37
C PHE A 110 -11.24 0.41 -12.18
N GLY A 111 -11.16 0.32 -13.50
CA GLY A 111 -11.10 1.45 -14.44
C GLY A 111 -9.69 1.93 -14.77
N ASP A 112 -9.52 2.56 -15.92
CA ASP A 112 -8.20 3.04 -16.40
C ASP A 112 -7.55 4.04 -15.45
N GLY A 113 -8.35 4.87 -14.79
CA GLY A 113 -7.88 5.85 -13.81
C GLY A 113 -7.43 5.29 -12.48
N SER A 114 -7.47 3.97 -12.28
CA SER A 114 -7.14 3.33 -11.01
C SER A 114 -5.66 3.05 -10.80
N VAL A 115 -4.82 3.20 -11.83
CA VAL A 115 -3.38 2.91 -11.75
C VAL A 115 -2.56 4.19 -11.71
N ARG A 116 -1.57 4.25 -10.83
CA ARG A 116 -0.55 5.29 -10.75
C ARG A 116 0.83 4.69 -10.96
N TYR A 117 1.59 5.21 -11.92
CA TYR A 117 2.97 4.82 -12.18
C TYR A 117 3.92 5.81 -11.54
N VAL A 118 4.74 5.33 -10.62
CA VAL A 118 5.72 6.13 -9.89
C VAL A 118 7.04 5.35 -9.76
N THR A 119 8.09 5.98 -9.28
CA THR A 119 9.28 5.29 -8.78
C THR A 119 8.96 4.85 -7.35
N ASN A 120 8.60 3.59 -7.16
CA ASN A 120 8.05 3.10 -5.89
C ASN A 120 8.76 1.85 -5.37
N HIS A 121 9.13 1.87 -4.11
CA HIS A 121 9.54 0.67 -3.37
C HIS A 121 8.73 0.46 -2.08
N SER A 122 7.75 1.31 -1.83
CA SER A 122 6.84 1.19 -0.67
C SER A 122 5.88 0.02 -0.86
N LYS A 123 5.48 -0.61 0.23
CA LYS A 123 4.48 -1.66 0.30
C LYS A 123 3.45 -1.24 1.34
N ILE A 124 2.34 -0.74 0.83
CA ILE A 124 1.26 -0.15 1.63
C ILE A 124 -0.07 -0.69 1.13
N ALA A 125 -0.97 -1.01 2.05
CA ALA A 125 -2.37 -1.21 1.73
C ALA A 125 -3.21 -0.26 2.60
N ARG A 126 -3.99 0.58 1.97
CA ARG A 126 -4.95 1.48 2.59
C ARG A 126 -6.35 0.92 2.39
N ILE A 127 -7.10 0.74 3.47
CA ILE A 127 -8.44 0.15 3.47
C ILE A 127 -9.38 1.13 4.16
N GLU A 128 -10.37 1.63 3.43
CA GLU A 128 -11.41 2.50 3.95
C GLU A 128 -12.75 1.77 3.87
N SER A 129 -13.25 1.31 5.01
CA SER A 129 -14.50 0.58 5.06
C SER A 129 -15.72 1.49 4.91
N ALA A 130 -16.84 0.90 4.44
CA ALA A 130 -18.12 1.61 4.36
C ALA A 130 -18.65 2.05 5.75
N SER A 131 -18.17 1.44 6.83
CA SER A 131 -18.48 1.82 8.22
C SER A 131 -17.64 2.99 8.75
N GLY A 132 -16.70 3.50 7.97
CA GLY A 132 -15.82 4.61 8.34
C GLY A 132 -14.52 4.20 9.06
N LEU A 133 -14.27 2.90 9.26
CA LEU A 133 -12.96 2.44 9.76
C LEU A 133 -11.89 2.55 8.67
N LYS A 134 -10.73 3.05 9.04
CA LYS A 134 -9.61 3.35 8.15
C LYS A 134 -8.37 2.58 8.59
N PHE A 135 -7.93 1.59 7.82
CA PHE A 135 -6.73 0.81 8.13
C PHE A 135 -5.59 1.10 7.18
N LEU A 136 -4.41 1.27 7.75
CA LEU A 136 -3.16 1.37 7.01
C LEU A 136 -2.27 0.18 7.37
N LEU A 137 -1.98 -0.65 6.36
CA LEU A 137 -0.99 -1.72 6.42
C LEU A 137 0.25 -1.26 5.69
N ARG A 138 1.42 -1.45 6.28
CA ARG A 138 2.71 -1.10 5.66
C ARG A 138 3.77 -2.08 6.11
N GLY A 139 4.73 -2.35 5.22
CA GLY A 139 5.76 -3.33 5.55
C GLY A 139 6.73 -3.63 4.42
N SER A 140 7.30 -4.81 4.47
CA SER A 140 8.24 -5.30 3.46
C SER A 140 7.58 -6.14 2.37
N MET A 141 6.33 -6.60 2.57
CA MET A 141 5.61 -7.49 1.66
C MET A 141 5.12 -6.77 0.39
N ASN A 142 5.56 -7.23 -0.79
CA ASN A 142 4.93 -6.85 -2.05
C ASN A 142 3.55 -7.51 -2.20
N LEU A 143 2.80 -7.09 -3.22
CA LEU A 143 1.54 -7.72 -3.61
C LEU A 143 1.84 -8.98 -4.46
N ASN A 144 2.58 -9.89 -3.86
CA ASN A 144 2.90 -11.23 -4.35
C ASN A 144 3.37 -12.09 -3.19
N PHE A 145 3.08 -13.38 -3.24
CA PHE A 145 3.55 -14.31 -2.24
C PHE A 145 5.07 -14.45 -2.26
N ASN A 146 5.70 -14.37 -1.09
CA ASN A 146 7.13 -14.53 -0.93
C ASN A 146 7.41 -15.32 0.37
N PRO A 147 7.96 -16.56 0.30
CA PRO A 147 8.20 -17.40 1.48
C PRO A 147 9.46 -16.97 2.25
N ARG A 148 9.50 -15.72 2.69
CA ARG A 148 10.61 -15.13 3.45
C ARG A 148 10.09 -14.50 4.74
N PHE A 149 11.03 -14.20 5.64
CA PHE A 149 10.70 -13.31 6.75
C PHE A 149 10.28 -11.94 6.21
N GLU A 150 9.09 -11.53 6.60
CA GLU A 150 8.53 -10.24 6.26
C GLU A 150 8.00 -9.58 7.54
N GLN A 151 8.10 -8.27 7.61
CA GLN A 151 7.54 -7.49 8.70
C GLN A 151 6.42 -6.58 8.17
N PHE A 152 5.43 -6.31 9.01
CA PHE A 152 4.43 -5.32 8.67
C PHE A 152 3.81 -4.68 9.92
N ASP A 153 3.25 -3.51 9.70
CA ASP A 153 2.43 -2.81 10.68
C ASP A 153 1.00 -2.70 10.16
N ILE A 154 0.06 -2.70 11.07
CA ILE A 154 -1.33 -2.32 10.82
C ILE A 154 -1.79 -1.32 11.87
N THR A 155 -2.30 -0.17 11.42
CA THR A 155 -2.88 0.85 12.28
C THR A 155 -4.29 1.20 11.81
N GLU A 156 -5.19 1.49 12.75
CA GLU A 156 -6.51 2.02 12.44
C GLU A 156 -6.55 3.51 12.78
N GLY A 157 -6.99 4.33 11.78
CA GLY A 157 -7.01 5.78 11.84
C GLY A 157 -5.62 6.40 12.02
N GLY A 158 -5.56 7.70 12.06
CA GLY A 158 -4.34 8.45 12.36
C GLY A 158 -3.76 9.20 11.18
N PRO A 159 -2.81 10.10 11.45
CA PRO A 159 -2.26 11.03 10.46
C PRO A 159 -1.47 10.32 9.35
N ASP A 160 -0.98 9.13 9.59
CA ASP A 160 -0.29 8.28 8.61
C ASP A 160 -1.23 7.80 7.50
N PHE A 161 -2.49 7.46 7.84
CA PHE A 161 -3.50 7.13 6.84
C PHE A 161 -3.82 8.35 5.96
N ASP A 162 -4.06 9.49 6.60
CA ASP A 162 -4.43 10.73 5.90
C ASP A 162 -3.27 11.22 5.01
N LEU A 163 -2.02 11.13 5.48
CA LEU A 163 -0.82 11.44 4.68
C LEU A 163 -0.73 10.61 3.40
N VAL A 164 -0.97 9.30 3.50
CA VAL A 164 -0.93 8.41 2.31
C VAL A 164 -2.05 8.77 1.34
N GLU A 165 -3.24 9.12 1.84
CA GLU A 165 -4.36 9.57 1.03
C GLU A 165 -4.05 10.88 0.28
N GLU A 166 -3.50 11.87 0.97
CA GLU A 166 -3.07 13.15 0.38
C GLU A 166 -2.05 12.92 -0.76
N ILE A 167 -1.02 12.11 -0.50
CA ILE A 167 -0.02 11.77 -1.53
C ILE A 167 -0.68 11.10 -2.74
N GLU A 168 -1.59 10.14 -2.52
CA GLU A 168 -2.29 9.44 -3.59
C GLU A 168 -3.12 10.38 -4.47
N ASP A 169 -3.76 11.37 -3.88
CA ASP A 169 -4.62 12.32 -4.61
C ASP A 169 -3.80 13.33 -5.42
N GLU A 170 -2.58 13.61 -5.00
CA GLU A 170 -1.63 14.44 -5.74
C GLU A 170 -0.96 13.69 -6.91
N LEU A 171 -0.90 12.35 -6.88
CA LEU A 171 -0.24 11.57 -7.92
C LEU A 171 -0.95 11.73 -9.28
N PRO A 172 -0.25 12.19 -10.33
CA PRO A 172 -0.85 12.37 -11.63
C PRO A 172 -1.23 11.04 -12.29
N LEU A 173 -2.28 11.07 -13.08
CA LEU A 173 -2.66 9.94 -13.93
C LEU A 173 -1.76 9.93 -15.17
N LEU A 174 -0.80 9.02 -15.17
CA LEU A 174 0.07 8.77 -16.32
C LEU A 174 -0.47 7.60 -17.14
N GLY A 175 -0.44 7.72 -18.46
CA GLY A 175 -0.79 6.61 -19.36
C GLY A 175 0.28 5.52 -19.38
N ASP A 176 -0.07 4.35 -19.94
CA ASP A 176 0.85 3.20 -20.06
C ASP A 176 2.11 3.51 -20.88
N ASN A 177 2.06 4.53 -21.74
CA ASN A 177 3.19 4.97 -22.57
C ASN A 177 4.02 6.08 -21.90
N CYS A 178 3.83 6.35 -20.60
CA CYS A 178 4.59 7.38 -19.91
C CYS A 178 6.09 7.09 -19.94
N THR A 179 6.87 8.15 -20.11
CA THR A 179 8.33 8.08 -20.12
C THR A 179 8.89 8.01 -18.69
N GLY A 180 10.11 7.50 -18.54
CA GLY A 180 10.80 7.50 -17.25
C GLY A 180 10.94 8.90 -16.66
N LYS A 181 11.10 9.95 -17.49
CA LYS A 181 11.15 11.34 -17.04
C LYS A 181 9.81 11.81 -16.44
N GLN A 182 8.68 11.44 -17.06
CA GLN A 182 7.35 11.75 -16.52
C GLN A 182 7.09 11.02 -15.20
N VAL A 183 7.46 9.74 -15.12
CA VAL A 183 7.35 8.94 -13.88
C VAL A 183 8.19 9.55 -12.76
N TRP A 184 9.42 9.94 -13.07
CA TRP A 184 10.31 10.55 -12.09
C TRP A 184 9.77 11.88 -11.56
N ALA A 185 9.22 12.72 -12.45
CA ALA A 185 8.56 13.96 -12.05
C ALA A 185 7.31 13.70 -11.21
N ALA A 186 6.48 12.71 -11.59
CA ALA A 186 5.30 12.32 -10.83
C ALA A 186 5.61 11.81 -9.41
N SER A 187 6.77 11.17 -9.23
CA SER A 187 7.20 10.65 -7.92
C SER A 187 7.67 11.74 -6.95
N ARG A 188 7.66 13.00 -7.36
CA ARG A 188 8.14 14.17 -6.61
C ARG A 188 7.05 15.21 -6.44
N VAL A 189 5.85 14.75 -6.18
CA VAL A 189 4.71 15.63 -5.95
C VAL A 189 4.98 16.53 -4.75
N GLY A 190 4.81 17.84 -4.95
CA GLY A 190 4.86 18.85 -3.90
C GLY A 190 6.22 19.53 -3.63
N GLU A 191 7.34 19.05 -4.20
CA GLU A 191 8.64 19.71 -4.01
C GLU A 191 9.34 20.02 -5.33
N ALA A 192 9.60 21.31 -5.60
CA ALA A 192 10.70 21.70 -6.45
C ALA A 192 12.01 21.28 -5.75
N PHE A 193 12.71 20.30 -6.28
CA PHE A 193 14.02 19.90 -5.76
C PHE A 193 14.98 21.10 -5.96
N GLU A 194 15.38 21.72 -4.86
CA GLU A 194 16.41 22.75 -4.93
C GLU A 194 17.71 22.13 -5.45
N PRO A 195 18.35 22.72 -6.47
CA PRO A 195 19.57 22.19 -7.08
C PRO A 195 20.70 21.95 -6.08
N GLU A 196 20.69 22.62 -4.94
CA GLU A 196 21.67 22.49 -3.86
C GLU A 196 21.62 21.12 -3.18
N GLN A 197 20.48 20.46 -3.12
CA GLN A 197 20.38 19.10 -2.56
C GLN A 197 21.02 18.04 -3.48
N LEU A 198 21.04 18.26 -4.78
CA LEU A 198 21.78 17.42 -5.73
C LEU A 198 23.30 17.58 -5.57
N ALA A 199 23.78 18.74 -5.18
CA ALA A 199 25.20 18.99 -4.96
C ALA A 199 25.75 18.25 -3.74
N LEU A 200 24.94 18.02 -2.70
CA LEU A 200 25.33 17.22 -1.53
C LEU A 200 25.58 15.73 -1.88
N PHE A 201 24.91 15.20 -2.90
CA PHE A 201 25.11 13.83 -3.35
C PHE A 201 26.17 13.68 -4.44
N SER A 202 26.52 14.76 -5.16
CA SER A 202 27.55 14.76 -6.21
C SER A 202 28.97 14.55 -5.66
N GLY A 203 29.18 14.77 -4.37
CA GLY A 203 30.46 14.49 -3.69
C GLY A 203 30.61 13.07 -3.15
N MET A 204 29.56 12.26 -3.14
CA MET A 204 29.64 10.86 -2.76
C MET A 204 30.12 10.04 -3.95
N LYS A 205 31.38 9.58 -3.90
CA LYS A 205 31.88 8.56 -4.83
C LYS A 205 30.99 7.31 -4.65
N VAL A 206 30.06 7.11 -5.57
CA VAL A 206 29.36 5.83 -5.69
C VAL A 206 30.40 4.80 -6.10
N TRP A 207 30.71 3.87 -5.21
CA TRP A 207 31.55 2.73 -5.55
C TRP A 207 30.75 1.87 -6.55
N ALA A 208 30.95 2.10 -7.84
CA ALA A 208 30.51 1.16 -8.86
C ALA A 208 31.36 -0.11 -8.71
N LYS A 209 30.73 -1.22 -8.35
CA LYS A 209 31.26 -2.56 -8.57
C LYS A 209 30.79 -3.08 -9.91
#